data_2ccd5be4e7c8117c851e89586ad3551f
#
_entry.id   2ccd5be4e7c8117c851e89586ad3551f
#
_cell.length_a   1.000
_cell.length_b   1.000
_cell.length_c   1.000
_cell.angle_alpha   90.00
_cell.angle_beta   90.00
_cell.angle_gamma   90.00
#
_symmetry.space_group_name_H-M   'P 1'
#
loop_
_entity.id
_entity.type
_entity.pdbx_description
1 polymer ?
#
loop_
_entity_poly.entity_id
_entity_poly.type
_entity_poly.pdbx_seq_one_letter_code
_entity_poly.pdbx_strand_id
1 'polypeptide(L)'
;MVLGLWGLGRQGSLWQDEAVTYDMAHRSPDVLWATLGGADAVHGLYYLFMHAVFACWEGGVIALRLPSVLAMALAAWGVGLLGRWLAGPVAGAMAGLIFALWPTVQRYTQEGRSYALVTAAVVWATVCLVQALVSSRRRCWVVYALLAATACLLHEFAVLALVAHGVTLAWSTASRPTARGWVIACGGVLITLAPLGWVSLGQTGQVAWIEVSLAGDLTGYLLLAVLGLLCHMLVRRRAGMGPRPYATHRVTAGRVALPLVVLPPGLLLLVSLVKPLYVDRYVLYSLAGVCVLAGAACTEIWQSVRQRPTRAGLAAVAGLATVTLLVPVGLHLRSASSRSDDATAVTAAVRDLGAPGDSVIFLPRSRRVWMLRTPPASLGMTDLALAQSPAASHTLFGTELPGDLITRRMAGSGRVVVVRDRNREAYEPSDQDRRKRAVLASDFSPCRGRIVGSARVTVYTRAGFC
;
A
#
# COMPACT_ATOMS: atom_id res chain seq x y z
N MET A 1 2.70 -16.09 -8.02
CA MET A 1 3.93 -16.26 -7.22
C MET A 1 5.19 -15.95 -8.02
N VAL A 2 5.46 -16.59 -9.16
CA VAL A 2 6.66 -16.34 -9.98
C VAL A 2 6.87 -14.85 -10.28
N LEU A 3 5.84 -14.14 -10.76
CA LEU A 3 5.90 -12.69 -11.02
C LEU A 3 6.22 -11.86 -9.78
N GLY A 4 5.79 -12.28 -8.60
CA GLY A 4 6.07 -11.57 -7.35
C GLY A 4 7.51 -11.78 -6.86
N LEU A 5 8.09 -12.96 -7.08
CA LEU A 5 9.47 -13.27 -6.70
C LEU A 5 10.49 -12.66 -7.69
N TRP A 6 10.10 -12.50 -8.95
CA TRP A 6 10.99 -11.94 -9.97
C TRP A 6 11.34 -10.49 -9.66
N GLY A 7 12.61 -10.23 -9.44
CA GLY A 7 13.14 -8.90 -9.11
C GLY A 7 12.74 -8.38 -7.72
N LEU A 8 12.41 -9.25 -6.76
CA LEU A 8 11.94 -8.89 -5.42
C LEU A 8 12.91 -7.96 -4.68
N GLY A 9 14.22 -8.16 -4.87
CA GLY A 9 15.24 -7.34 -4.22
C GLY A 9 15.34 -5.91 -4.79
N ARG A 10 14.84 -5.65 -5.99
CA ARG A 10 14.95 -4.34 -6.68
C ARG A 10 16.30 -3.67 -6.51
N GLN A 11 17.38 -4.42 -6.69
CA GLN A 11 18.76 -3.95 -6.54
C GLN A 11 19.09 -3.39 -5.14
N GLY A 12 18.36 -3.85 -4.09
CA GLY A 12 18.52 -3.37 -2.72
C GLY A 12 17.80 -2.06 -2.42
N SER A 13 17.05 -1.48 -3.38
CA SER A 13 16.31 -0.23 -3.14
C SER A 13 15.27 -0.39 -2.03
N LEU A 14 15.15 0.63 -1.19
CA LEU A 14 14.23 0.68 -0.06
C LEU A 14 13.56 2.06 -0.06
N TRP A 15 12.24 2.13 -0.21
CA TRP A 15 11.56 3.42 -0.15
C TRP A 15 11.15 3.77 1.29
N GLN A 16 10.77 5.03 1.53
CA GLN A 16 10.62 5.57 2.89
C GLN A 16 9.69 4.74 3.80
N ASP A 17 8.52 4.29 3.30
CA ASP A 17 7.58 3.51 4.13
C ASP A 17 8.13 2.11 4.46
N GLU A 18 8.94 1.52 3.56
CA GLU A 18 9.65 0.27 3.84
C GLU A 18 10.77 0.47 4.86
N ALA A 19 11.45 1.64 4.82
CA ALA A 19 12.46 1.99 5.81
C ALA A 19 11.85 2.16 7.20
N VAL A 20 10.67 2.78 7.30
CA VAL A 20 9.90 2.86 8.56
C VAL A 20 9.50 1.46 9.02
N THR A 21 8.97 0.61 8.14
CA THR A 21 8.60 -0.76 8.50
C THR A 21 9.79 -1.55 9.03
N TYR A 22 10.94 -1.43 8.36
CA TYR A 22 12.16 -2.11 8.77
C TYR A 22 12.62 -1.65 10.16
N ASP A 23 12.70 -0.34 10.40
CA ASP A 23 13.08 0.24 11.68
C ASP A 23 12.10 -0.16 12.81
N MET A 24 10.79 0.02 12.58
CA MET A 24 9.76 -0.32 13.56
C MET A 24 9.77 -1.81 13.92
N ALA A 25 9.95 -2.69 12.95
CA ALA A 25 10.00 -4.14 13.18
C ALA A 25 11.26 -4.61 13.93
N HIS A 26 12.34 -3.83 13.93
CA HIS A 26 13.57 -4.13 14.69
C HIS A 26 13.60 -3.50 16.09
N ARG A 27 12.60 -2.68 16.45
CA ARG A 27 12.48 -2.15 17.81
C ARG A 27 12.08 -3.28 18.78
N SER A 28 12.48 -3.17 20.03
CA SER A 28 11.96 -4.05 21.08
C SER A 28 10.44 -3.86 21.23
N PRO A 29 9.68 -4.89 21.65
CA PRO A 29 8.22 -4.83 21.72
C PRO A 29 7.69 -3.70 22.61
N ASP A 30 8.37 -3.35 23.69
CA ASP A 30 8.04 -2.23 24.58
C ASP A 30 8.21 -0.87 23.89
N VAL A 31 9.33 -0.66 23.18
CA VAL A 31 9.59 0.56 22.39
C VAL A 31 8.61 0.67 21.20
N LEU A 32 8.34 -0.45 20.53
CA LEU A 32 7.34 -0.51 19.46
C LEU A 32 5.98 -0.06 19.98
N TRP A 33 5.52 -0.66 21.10
CA TRP A 33 4.22 -0.37 21.68
C TRP A 33 4.11 1.09 22.14
N ALA A 34 5.12 1.61 22.81
CA ALA A 34 5.18 3.01 23.21
C ALA A 34 5.12 3.96 21.99
N THR A 35 5.79 3.58 20.90
CA THR A 35 5.75 4.37 19.66
C THR A 35 4.34 4.39 19.04
N LEU A 36 3.65 3.26 19.02
CA LEU A 36 2.29 3.15 18.46
C LEU A 36 1.26 4.00 19.22
N GLY A 37 1.49 4.28 20.50
CA GLY A 37 0.67 5.21 21.27
C GLY A 37 0.67 6.65 20.73
N GLY A 38 1.77 7.07 20.08
CA GLY A 38 1.96 8.43 19.53
C GLY A 38 2.02 8.50 18.00
N ALA A 39 2.35 7.39 17.33
CA ALA A 39 2.61 7.40 15.90
C ALA A 39 2.27 6.06 15.23
N ASP A 40 1.62 6.14 14.05
CA ASP A 40 1.46 5.05 13.08
C ASP A 40 0.74 3.79 13.62
N ALA A 41 -0.19 3.97 14.56
CA ALA A 41 -0.98 2.90 15.17
C ALA A 41 -1.70 2.02 14.13
N VAL A 42 -2.13 2.61 13.02
CA VAL A 42 -2.83 1.93 11.91
C VAL A 42 -2.02 0.77 11.34
N HIS A 43 -0.68 0.82 11.42
CA HIS A 43 0.21 -0.25 10.96
C HIS A 43 0.73 -1.14 12.10
N GLY A 44 0.25 -0.96 13.34
CA GLY A 44 0.76 -1.66 14.52
C GLY A 44 0.77 -3.18 14.39
N LEU A 45 -0.34 -3.79 13.95
CA LEU A 45 -0.40 -5.24 13.73
C LEU A 45 0.61 -5.69 12.67
N TYR A 46 0.81 -4.89 11.62
CA TYR A 46 1.78 -5.22 10.58
C TYR A 46 3.22 -5.16 11.09
N TYR A 47 3.57 -4.18 11.93
CA TYR A 47 4.90 -4.10 12.55
C TYR A 47 5.17 -5.25 13.48
N LEU A 48 4.20 -5.66 14.31
CA LEU A 48 4.31 -6.85 15.16
C LEU A 48 4.50 -8.13 14.33
N PHE A 49 3.75 -8.27 13.26
CA PHE A 49 3.92 -9.37 12.31
C PHE A 49 5.33 -9.38 11.69
N MET A 50 5.81 -8.23 11.23
CA MET A 50 7.16 -8.12 10.66
C MET A 50 8.25 -8.30 11.70
N HIS A 51 8.04 -7.89 12.95
CA HIS A 51 8.94 -8.21 14.08
C HIS A 51 9.11 -9.72 14.24
N ALA A 52 8.00 -10.48 14.21
CA ALA A 52 8.07 -11.94 14.26
C ALA A 52 8.78 -12.54 13.03
N VAL A 53 8.54 -11.99 11.82
CA VAL A 53 9.22 -12.43 10.59
C VAL A 53 10.73 -12.25 10.72
N PHE A 54 11.19 -11.07 11.16
CA PHE A 54 12.63 -10.79 11.32
C PHE A 54 13.25 -11.57 12.46
N ALA A 55 12.51 -11.86 13.54
CA ALA A 55 12.98 -12.74 14.61
C ALA A 55 13.23 -14.18 14.10
N CYS A 56 12.49 -14.64 13.10
CA CYS A 56 12.69 -15.95 12.49
C CYS A 56 13.76 -15.95 11.39
N TRP A 57 13.88 -14.84 10.65
CA TRP A 57 14.76 -14.78 9.48
C TRP A 57 15.15 -13.33 9.14
N GLU A 58 16.43 -13.00 9.39
CA GLU A 58 17.01 -11.69 9.07
C GLU A 58 17.43 -11.61 7.58
N GLY A 59 16.44 -11.76 6.69
CA GLY A 59 16.65 -11.77 5.22
C GLY A 59 16.64 -10.38 4.55
N GLY A 60 16.73 -9.31 5.34
CA GLY A 60 16.77 -7.93 4.86
C GLY A 60 15.56 -7.56 3.99
N VAL A 61 15.77 -6.95 2.81
CA VAL A 61 14.72 -6.50 1.89
C VAL A 61 13.86 -7.67 1.37
N ILE A 62 14.43 -8.86 1.24
CA ILE A 62 13.69 -10.04 0.78
C ILE A 62 12.72 -10.50 1.87
N ALA A 63 13.17 -10.61 3.13
CA ALA A 63 12.30 -10.93 4.27
C ALA A 63 11.20 -9.90 4.45
N LEU A 64 11.49 -8.61 4.22
CA LEU A 64 10.52 -7.52 4.30
C LEU A 64 9.38 -7.67 3.28
N ARG A 65 9.67 -8.11 2.04
CA ARG A 65 8.71 -8.13 0.92
C ARG A 65 8.05 -9.49 0.68
N LEU A 66 8.68 -10.57 1.12
CA LEU A 66 8.18 -11.94 0.89
C LEU A 66 6.75 -12.16 1.41
N PRO A 67 6.35 -11.68 2.60
CA PRO A 67 4.98 -11.79 3.06
C PRO A 67 3.96 -11.19 2.11
N SER A 68 4.28 -10.05 1.46
CA SER A 68 3.41 -9.42 0.48
C SER A 68 3.27 -10.27 -0.80
N VAL A 69 4.35 -10.93 -1.25
CA VAL A 69 4.30 -11.88 -2.39
C VAL A 69 3.37 -13.04 -2.08
N LEU A 70 3.50 -13.63 -0.91
CA LEU A 70 2.66 -14.76 -0.48
C LEU A 70 1.20 -14.36 -0.34
N ALA A 71 0.93 -13.20 0.27
CA ALA A 71 -0.41 -12.66 0.43
C ALA A 71 -1.09 -12.38 -0.93
N MET A 72 -0.37 -11.76 -1.89
CA MET A 72 -0.93 -11.50 -3.21
C MET A 72 -1.12 -12.78 -4.05
N ALA A 73 -0.27 -13.79 -3.88
CA ALA A 73 -0.49 -15.10 -4.49
C ALA A 73 -1.76 -15.76 -3.94
N LEU A 74 -1.98 -15.66 -2.62
CA LEU A 74 -3.19 -16.13 -1.95
C LEU A 74 -4.42 -15.33 -2.39
N ALA A 75 -4.30 -14.01 -2.56
CA ALA A 75 -5.37 -13.16 -3.09
C ALA A 75 -5.72 -13.53 -4.54
N ALA A 76 -4.73 -13.74 -5.42
CA ALA A 76 -4.95 -14.16 -6.80
C ALA A 76 -5.69 -15.51 -6.88
N TRP A 77 -5.35 -16.44 -5.99
CA TRP A 77 -6.09 -17.71 -5.87
C TRP A 77 -7.54 -17.50 -5.44
N GLY A 78 -7.78 -16.66 -4.40
CA GLY A 78 -9.13 -16.31 -3.95
C GLY A 78 -9.97 -15.64 -5.04
N VAL A 79 -9.39 -14.69 -5.80
CA VAL A 79 -10.03 -14.05 -6.96
C VAL A 79 -10.38 -15.07 -8.04
N GLY A 80 -9.46 -16.00 -8.35
CA GLY A 80 -9.72 -17.12 -9.26
C GLY A 80 -10.84 -18.02 -8.78
N LEU A 81 -10.89 -18.31 -7.48
CA LEU A 81 -11.94 -19.13 -6.87
C LEU A 81 -13.32 -18.43 -6.95
N LEU A 82 -13.38 -17.14 -6.65
CA LEU A 82 -14.60 -16.31 -6.81
C LEU A 82 -15.08 -16.31 -8.26
N GLY A 83 -14.19 -16.06 -9.22
CA GLY A 83 -14.51 -16.10 -10.65
C GLY A 83 -15.05 -17.48 -11.07
N ARG A 84 -14.42 -18.56 -10.61
CA ARG A 84 -14.85 -19.94 -10.87
C ARG A 84 -16.25 -20.23 -10.32
N TRP A 85 -16.53 -19.84 -9.08
CA TRP A 85 -17.83 -20.11 -8.46
C TRP A 85 -18.96 -19.27 -9.06
N LEU A 86 -18.65 -18.01 -9.44
CA LEU A 86 -19.65 -17.06 -9.88
C LEU A 86 -19.89 -17.07 -11.39
N ALA A 87 -18.92 -17.52 -12.20
CA ALA A 87 -19.01 -17.46 -13.66
C ALA A 87 -18.34 -18.64 -14.40
N GLY A 88 -17.81 -19.64 -13.67
CA GLY A 88 -17.26 -20.87 -14.25
C GLY A 88 -15.73 -20.92 -14.32
N PRO A 89 -15.15 -22.08 -14.72
CA PRO A 89 -13.71 -22.34 -14.60
C PRO A 89 -12.85 -21.40 -15.44
N VAL A 90 -13.28 -21.06 -16.66
CA VAL A 90 -12.55 -20.11 -17.53
C VAL A 90 -12.55 -18.71 -16.92
N ALA A 91 -13.70 -18.26 -16.39
CA ALA A 91 -13.79 -16.99 -15.70
C ALA A 91 -12.86 -16.92 -14.49
N GLY A 92 -12.75 -18.02 -13.73
CA GLY A 92 -11.84 -18.11 -12.61
C GLY A 92 -10.38 -18.01 -13.01
N ALA A 93 -9.96 -18.77 -14.03
CA ALA A 93 -8.60 -18.71 -14.54
C ALA A 93 -8.24 -17.30 -15.04
N MET A 94 -9.14 -16.68 -15.82
CA MET A 94 -8.95 -15.32 -16.34
C MET A 94 -8.94 -14.27 -15.23
N ALA A 95 -9.84 -14.36 -14.24
CA ALA A 95 -9.88 -13.41 -13.12
C ALA A 95 -8.58 -13.45 -12.31
N GLY A 96 -8.09 -14.64 -11.96
CA GLY A 96 -6.83 -14.80 -11.24
C GLY A 96 -5.62 -14.31 -12.04
N LEU A 97 -5.59 -14.57 -13.35
CA LEU A 97 -4.52 -14.13 -14.24
C LEU A 97 -4.53 -12.60 -14.42
N ILE A 98 -5.69 -11.99 -14.69
CA ILE A 98 -5.85 -10.53 -14.81
C ILE A 98 -5.39 -9.86 -13.52
N PHE A 99 -5.81 -10.38 -12.36
CA PHE A 99 -5.39 -9.86 -11.06
C PHE A 99 -3.87 -9.93 -10.89
N ALA A 100 -3.24 -11.08 -11.19
CA ALA A 100 -1.80 -11.25 -11.06
C ALA A 100 -0.98 -10.38 -12.04
N LEU A 101 -1.54 -10.05 -13.20
CA LEU A 101 -0.90 -9.21 -14.23
C LEU A 101 -1.20 -7.71 -14.02
N TRP A 102 -2.13 -7.34 -13.15
CA TRP A 102 -2.51 -5.94 -12.96
C TRP A 102 -1.34 -5.12 -12.41
N PRO A 103 -0.93 -4.01 -13.06
CA PRO A 103 0.28 -3.27 -12.66
C PRO A 103 0.30 -2.83 -11.20
N THR A 104 -0.83 -2.30 -10.70
CA THR A 104 -0.94 -1.89 -9.29
C THR A 104 -0.79 -3.08 -8.34
N VAL A 105 -1.38 -4.24 -8.66
CA VAL A 105 -1.21 -5.48 -7.88
C VAL A 105 0.26 -5.90 -7.87
N GLN A 106 0.94 -5.90 -9.03
CA GLN A 106 2.37 -6.23 -9.11
C GLN A 106 3.23 -5.26 -8.29
N ARG A 107 2.90 -3.96 -8.30
CA ARG A 107 3.58 -2.94 -7.50
C ARG A 107 3.53 -3.29 -6.01
N TYR A 108 2.33 -3.52 -5.46
CA TYR A 108 2.14 -3.80 -4.04
C TYR A 108 2.45 -5.24 -3.63
N THR A 109 2.63 -6.15 -4.60
CA THR A 109 3.19 -7.49 -4.36
C THR A 109 4.64 -7.42 -3.86
N GLN A 110 5.39 -6.42 -4.31
CA GLN A 110 6.81 -6.25 -3.97
C GLN A 110 7.03 -5.06 -3.04
N GLU A 111 6.17 -4.90 -2.07
CA GLU A 111 6.24 -3.79 -1.11
C GLU A 111 6.09 -4.29 0.32
N GLY A 112 7.02 -3.90 1.20
CA GLY A 112 7.04 -4.27 2.61
C GLY A 112 6.03 -3.45 3.43
N ARG A 113 4.73 -3.53 3.06
CA ARG A 113 3.60 -2.86 3.74
C ARG A 113 2.38 -3.77 3.84
N SER A 114 1.42 -3.41 4.66
CA SER A 114 0.24 -4.24 5.00
C SER A 114 -0.74 -4.46 3.82
N TYR A 115 -0.70 -3.66 2.75
CA TYR A 115 -1.76 -3.60 1.71
C TYR A 115 -2.01 -4.94 1.01
N ALA A 116 -0.96 -5.73 0.80
CA ALA A 116 -1.07 -7.07 0.21
C ALA A 116 -1.83 -8.02 1.13
N LEU A 117 -1.53 -7.99 2.44
CA LEU A 117 -2.18 -8.82 3.45
C LEU A 117 -3.64 -8.41 3.61
N VAL A 118 -3.93 -7.10 3.64
CA VAL A 118 -5.31 -6.56 3.65
C VAL A 118 -6.09 -7.07 2.44
N THR A 119 -5.49 -7.00 1.24
CA THR A 119 -6.12 -7.46 0.01
C THR A 119 -6.45 -8.96 0.09
N ALA A 120 -5.50 -9.78 0.54
CA ALA A 120 -5.73 -11.21 0.73
C ALA A 120 -6.85 -11.49 1.74
N ALA A 121 -6.82 -10.83 2.90
CA ALA A 121 -7.82 -11.03 3.94
C ALA A 121 -9.23 -10.62 3.47
N VAL A 122 -9.39 -9.48 2.77
CA VAL A 122 -10.69 -9.05 2.22
C VAL A 122 -11.17 -10.00 1.11
N VAL A 123 -10.29 -10.45 0.20
CA VAL A 123 -10.66 -11.41 -0.84
C VAL A 123 -11.16 -12.71 -0.21
N TRP A 124 -10.48 -13.24 0.78
CA TRP A 124 -10.89 -14.47 1.44
C TRP A 124 -12.12 -14.29 2.34
N ALA A 125 -12.30 -13.11 2.95
CA ALA A 125 -13.57 -12.74 3.60
C ALA A 125 -14.73 -12.76 2.58
N THR A 126 -14.51 -12.24 1.36
CA THR A 126 -15.50 -12.29 0.27
C THR A 126 -15.81 -13.74 -0.16
N VAL A 127 -14.79 -14.62 -0.22
CA VAL A 127 -14.98 -16.06 -0.46
C VAL A 127 -15.86 -16.67 0.63
N CYS A 128 -15.59 -16.39 1.90
CA CYS A 128 -16.41 -16.87 3.03
C CYS A 128 -17.84 -16.31 2.99
N LEU A 129 -18.02 -15.05 2.60
CA LEU A 129 -19.33 -14.44 2.38
C LEU A 129 -20.14 -15.20 1.34
N VAL A 130 -19.54 -15.46 0.16
CA VAL A 130 -20.20 -16.22 -0.91
C VAL A 130 -20.55 -17.63 -0.43
N GLN A 131 -19.67 -18.31 0.29
CA GLN A 131 -19.97 -19.62 0.89
C GLN A 131 -21.11 -19.54 1.90
N ALA A 132 -21.15 -18.53 2.75
CA ALA A 132 -22.21 -18.35 3.73
C ALA A 132 -23.57 -18.08 3.09
N LEU A 133 -23.59 -17.32 1.98
CA LEU A 133 -24.81 -17.08 1.18
C LEU A 133 -25.38 -18.36 0.53
N VAL A 134 -24.50 -19.31 0.16
CA VAL A 134 -24.90 -20.57 -0.48
C VAL A 134 -25.19 -21.67 0.54
N SER A 135 -24.37 -21.82 1.57
CA SER A 135 -24.40 -23.00 2.47
C SER A 135 -24.98 -22.73 3.85
N SER A 136 -25.21 -21.45 4.22
CA SER A 136 -25.71 -21.02 5.55
C SER A 136 -24.92 -21.57 6.75
N ARG A 137 -23.67 -21.99 6.57
CA ARG A 137 -22.85 -22.63 7.61
C ARG A 137 -22.30 -21.58 8.59
N ARG A 138 -22.54 -21.75 9.90
CA ARG A 138 -22.05 -20.81 10.95
C ARG A 138 -20.53 -20.62 10.92
N ARG A 139 -19.75 -21.66 10.64
CA ARG A 139 -18.28 -21.57 10.54
C ARG A 139 -17.81 -20.54 9.50
N CYS A 140 -18.57 -20.35 8.41
CA CYS A 140 -18.20 -19.34 7.41
C CYS A 140 -18.25 -17.93 7.98
N TRP A 141 -19.17 -17.65 8.90
CA TRP A 141 -19.26 -16.34 9.56
C TRP A 141 -18.13 -16.10 10.56
N VAL A 142 -17.69 -17.16 11.28
CA VAL A 142 -16.54 -17.05 12.18
C VAL A 142 -15.27 -16.75 11.38
N VAL A 143 -14.99 -17.51 10.31
CA VAL A 143 -13.82 -17.27 9.46
C VAL A 143 -13.90 -15.89 8.78
N TYR A 144 -15.09 -15.51 8.31
CA TYR A 144 -15.34 -14.17 7.76
C TYR A 144 -14.98 -13.07 8.76
N ALA A 145 -15.47 -13.18 10.00
CA ALA A 145 -15.22 -12.19 11.05
C ALA A 145 -13.72 -12.08 11.38
N LEU A 146 -13.02 -13.21 11.50
CA LEU A 146 -11.58 -13.23 11.75
C LEU A 146 -10.79 -12.58 10.61
N LEU A 147 -11.10 -12.91 9.36
CA LEU A 147 -10.43 -12.32 8.19
C LEU A 147 -10.72 -10.83 8.06
N ALA A 148 -11.98 -10.42 8.25
CA ALA A 148 -12.37 -9.01 8.20
C ALA A 148 -11.75 -8.20 9.34
N ALA A 149 -11.72 -8.73 10.57
CA ALA A 149 -11.04 -8.10 11.70
C ALA A 149 -9.54 -7.97 11.45
N THR A 150 -8.89 -9.03 10.97
CA THR A 150 -7.47 -8.98 10.59
C THR A 150 -7.22 -7.91 9.52
N ALA A 151 -8.06 -7.83 8.49
CA ALA A 151 -7.93 -6.80 7.46
C ALA A 151 -8.05 -5.38 8.05
N CYS A 152 -9.03 -5.15 8.93
CA CYS A 152 -9.25 -3.86 9.58
C CYS A 152 -8.12 -3.48 10.55
N LEU A 153 -7.55 -4.46 11.28
CA LEU A 153 -6.39 -4.23 12.17
C LEU A 153 -5.08 -4.03 11.40
N LEU A 154 -4.96 -4.56 10.18
CA LEU A 154 -3.83 -4.31 9.28
C LEU A 154 -3.93 -2.95 8.60
N HIS A 155 -5.16 -2.46 8.35
CA HIS A 155 -5.45 -1.13 7.82
C HIS A 155 -6.93 -0.77 8.01
N GLU A 156 -7.23 0.27 8.79
CA GLU A 156 -8.60 0.62 9.22
C GLU A 156 -9.59 0.82 8.06
N PHE A 157 -9.16 1.32 6.89
CA PHE A 157 -10.05 1.51 5.74
C PHE A 157 -10.54 0.20 5.08
N ALA A 158 -10.05 -0.96 5.51
CA ALA A 158 -10.66 -2.24 5.14
C ALA A 158 -12.10 -2.39 5.65
N VAL A 159 -12.51 -1.60 6.65
CA VAL A 159 -13.90 -1.52 7.14
C VAL A 159 -14.90 -1.19 6.02
N LEU A 160 -14.48 -0.44 5.00
CA LEU A 160 -15.32 -0.10 3.84
C LEU A 160 -15.74 -1.35 3.03
N ALA A 161 -14.99 -2.45 3.11
CA ALA A 161 -15.39 -3.72 2.51
C ALA A 161 -16.65 -4.29 3.18
N LEU A 162 -16.88 -4.04 4.48
CA LEU A 162 -18.11 -4.49 5.16
C LEU A 162 -19.33 -3.83 4.53
N VAL A 163 -19.25 -2.55 4.15
CA VAL A 163 -20.34 -1.85 3.46
C VAL A 163 -20.66 -2.52 2.12
N ALA A 164 -19.64 -2.82 1.33
CA ALA A 164 -19.79 -3.54 0.07
C ALA A 164 -20.41 -4.93 0.26
N HIS A 165 -20.00 -5.66 1.29
CA HIS A 165 -20.55 -6.96 1.64
C HIS A 165 -22.02 -6.86 2.12
N GLY A 166 -22.37 -5.81 2.87
CA GLY A 166 -23.75 -5.55 3.26
C GLY A 166 -24.68 -5.34 2.06
N VAL A 167 -24.24 -4.53 1.09
CA VAL A 167 -24.98 -4.35 -0.17
C VAL A 167 -25.06 -5.66 -0.97
N THR A 168 -23.99 -6.46 -0.99
CA THR A 168 -24.02 -7.81 -1.59
C THR A 168 -25.10 -8.69 -0.94
N LEU A 169 -25.22 -8.68 0.40
CA LEU A 169 -26.28 -9.42 1.10
C LEU A 169 -27.67 -8.93 0.71
N ALA A 170 -27.88 -7.62 0.72
CA ALA A 170 -29.17 -7.02 0.38
C ALA A 170 -29.59 -7.37 -1.06
N TRP A 171 -28.67 -7.25 -2.03
CA TRP A 171 -28.94 -7.59 -3.44
C TRP A 171 -29.14 -9.08 -3.67
N SER A 172 -28.53 -9.93 -2.84
CA SER A 172 -28.69 -11.39 -2.91
C SER A 172 -29.95 -11.89 -2.23
N THR A 173 -30.78 -10.99 -1.67
CA THR A 173 -31.99 -11.36 -0.93
C THR A 173 -31.72 -12.46 0.11
N ALA A 174 -30.70 -12.20 0.93
CA ALA A 174 -30.24 -13.14 1.94
C ALA A 174 -31.36 -13.50 2.94
N SER A 175 -31.38 -14.75 3.40
CA SER A 175 -32.33 -15.15 4.43
C SER A 175 -32.06 -14.42 5.75
N ARG A 176 -33.10 -14.28 6.60
CA ARG A 176 -32.94 -13.65 7.94
C ARG A 176 -31.82 -14.26 8.78
N PRO A 177 -31.64 -15.62 8.87
CA PRO A 177 -30.52 -16.21 9.59
C PRO A 177 -29.14 -15.82 9.00
N THR A 178 -29.02 -15.76 7.67
CA THR A 178 -27.79 -15.35 6.98
C THR A 178 -27.46 -13.88 7.26
N ALA A 179 -28.46 -12.98 7.17
CA ALA A 179 -28.29 -11.57 7.49
C ALA A 179 -27.90 -11.35 8.95
N ARG A 180 -28.53 -12.08 9.89
CA ARG A 180 -28.19 -12.05 11.32
C ARG A 180 -26.74 -12.52 11.56
N GLY A 181 -26.30 -13.59 10.88
CA GLY A 181 -24.91 -14.06 10.96
C GLY A 181 -23.91 -13.00 10.55
N TRP A 182 -24.19 -12.28 9.46
CA TRP A 182 -23.37 -11.17 8.99
C TRP A 182 -23.35 -9.98 9.97
N VAL A 183 -24.51 -9.58 10.50
CA VAL A 183 -24.60 -8.47 11.49
C VAL A 183 -23.76 -8.79 12.74
N ILE A 184 -23.85 -10.04 13.26
CA ILE A 184 -23.05 -10.47 14.41
C ILE A 184 -21.56 -10.43 14.08
N ALA A 185 -21.16 -10.92 12.91
CA ALA A 185 -19.77 -10.89 12.46
C ALA A 185 -19.24 -9.44 12.34
N CYS A 186 -20.01 -8.55 11.71
CA CYS A 186 -19.66 -7.13 11.61
C CYS A 186 -19.59 -6.45 12.98
N GLY A 187 -20.52 -6.75 13.90
CA GLY A 187 -20.46 -6.24 15.27
C GLY A 187 -19.15 -6.62 15.96
N GLY A 188 -18.73 -7.88 15.84
CA GLY A 188 -17.44 -8.34 16.36
C GLY A 188 -16.24 -7.61 15.73
N VAL A 189 -16.26 -7.41 14.41
CA VAL A 189 -15.20 -6.65 13.70
C VAL A 189 -15.13 -5.21 14.19
N LEU A 190 -16.29 -4.52 14.32
CA LEU A 190 -16.34 -3.13 14.77
C LEU A 190 -15.88 -2.96 16.21
N ILE A 191 -16.24 -3.89 17.09
CA ILE A 191 -15.76 -3.89 18.48
C ILE A 191 -14.25 -4.07 18.52
N THR A 192 -13.70 -4.97 17.69
CA THR A 192 -12.25 -5.21 17.60
C THR A 192 -11.52 -3.99 17.02
N LEU A 193 -12.12 -3.28 16.08
CA LEU A 193 -11.53 -2.09 15.45
C LEU A 193 -11.63 -0.83 16.34
N ALA A 194 -12.61 -0.75 17.23
CA ALA A 194 -12.89 0.46 18.00
C ALA A 194 -11.68 1.04 18.76
N PRO A 195 -10.84 0.24 19.46
CA PRO A 195 -9.64 0.77 20.13
C PRO A 195 -8.64 1.39 19.15
N LEU A 196 -8.40 0.74 18.00
CA LEU A 196 -7.52 1.27 16.97
C LEU A 196 -8.07 2.58 16.39
N GLY A 197 -9.37 2.61 16.07
CA GLY A 197 -10.04 3.82 15.57
C GLY A 197 -9.94 4.98 16.55
N TRP A 198 -10.07 4.71 17.86
CA TRP A 198 -9.91 5.74 18.89
C TRP A 198 -8.50 6.34 18.91
N VAL A 199 -7.45 5.48 18.85
CA VAL A 199 -6.06 5.94 18.83
C VAL A 199 -5.75 6.70 17.53
N SER A 200 -6.20 6.21 16.38
CA SER A 200 -5.92 6.82 15.08
C SER A 200 -6.56 8.21 14.92
N LEU A 201 -7.70 8.47 15.58
CA LEU A 201 -8.30 9.80 15.63
C LEU A 201 -7.37 10.83 16.30
N GLY A 202 -6.55 10.42 17.26
CA GLY A 202 -5.52 11.27 17.88
C GLY A 202 -4.28 11.49 17.00
N GLN A 203 -4.08 10.67 15.96
CA GLN A 203 -2.87 10.67 15.10
C GLN A 203 -3.10 11.32 13.73
N THR A 204 -4.07 12.21 13.60
CA THR A 204 -4.51 12.79 12.31
C THR A 204 -3.43 13.60 11.58
N GLY A 205 -2.42 14.10 12.28
CA GLY A 205 -1.28 14.81 11.66
C GLY A 205 -0.44 13.93 10.72
N GLN A 206 -0.54 12.61 10.84
CA GLN A 206 0.23 11.66 10.00
C GLN A 206 -0.30 11.53 8.59
N VAL A 207 -1.54 11.91 8.34
CA VAL A 207 -2.18 11.90 7.01
C VAL A 207 -2.16 13.28 6.35
N ALA A 208 -1.58 14.30 6.97
CA ALA A 208 -1.52 15.68 6.44
C ALA A 208 -0.70 15.81 5.13
N TRP A 209 0.11 14.78 4.79
CA TRP A 209 0.84 14.72 3.53
C TRP A 209 -0.02 14.31 2.33
N ILE A 210 -1.24 13.80 2.58
CA ILE A 210 -2.11 13.31 1.52
C ILE A 210 -2.68 14.52 0.78
N GLU A 211 -2.25 14.70 -0.45
CA GLU A 211 -2.81 15.64 -1.41
C GLU A 211 -3.72 14.88 -2.35
N VAL A 212 -5.02 15.10 -2.25
CA VAL A 212 -5.99 14.46 -3.15
C VAL A 212 -6.02 15.24 -4.46
N SER A 213 -5.53 14.60 -5.52
CA SER A 213 -5.77 15.07 -6.88
C SER A 213 -7.18 14.69 -7.31
N LEU A 214 -8.19 15.47 -6.89
CA LEU A 214 -9.60 15.14 -7.16
C LEU A 214 -9.84 14.74 -8.62
N ALA A 215 -9.25 15.46 -9.57
CA ALA A 215 -9.41 15.12 -11.00
C ALA A 215 -8.76 13.78 -11.36
N GLY A 216 -7.53 13.51 -10.91
CA GLY A 216 -6.81 12.28 -11.20
C GLY A 216 -7.41 11.07 -10.49
N ASP A 217 -7.68 11.19 -9.20
CA ASP A 217 -8.21 10.11 -8.36
C ASP A 217 -9.64 9.76 -8.74
N LEU A 218 -10.49 10.77 -9.01
CA LEU A 218 -11.85 10.57 -9.49
C LEU A 218 -11.86 9.93 -10.89
N THR A 219 -10.97 10.36 -11.79
CA THR A 219 -10.86 9.75 -13.12
C THR A 219 -10.46 8.29 -13.02
N GLY A 220 -9.44 7.94 -12.20
CA GLY A 220 -9.03 6.56 -11.95
C GLY A 220 -10.16 5.70 -11.40
N TYR A 221 -10.89 6.21 -10.41
CA TYR A 221 -12.07 5.55 -9.85
C TYR A 221 -13.17 5.34 -10.88
N LEU A 222 -13.55 6.38 -11.65
CA LEU A 222 -14.59 6.29 -12.67
C LEU A 222 -14.25 5.30 -13.78
N LEU A 223 -12.98 5.27 -14.23
CA LEU A 223 -12.52 4.29 -15.21
C LEU A 223 -12.71 2.85 -14.72
N LEU A 224 -12.36 2.55 -13.48
CA LEU A 224 -12.52 1.22 -12.88
C LEU A 224 -14.01 0.87 -12.69
N ALA A 225 -14.82 1.83 -12.22
CA ALA A 225 -16.26 1.63 -12.03
C ALA A 225 -16.98 1.40 -13.36
N VAL A 226 -16.66 2.20 -14.38
CA VAL A 226 -17.21 2.04 -15.74
C VAL A 226 -16.77 0.70 -16.35
N LEU A 227 -15.50 0.34 -16.25
CA LEU A 227 -15.01 -0.96 -16.71
C LEU A 227 -15.78 -2.11 -16.04
N GLY A 228 -15.93 -2.06 -14.71
CA GLY A 228 -16.70 -3.06 -13.96
C GLY A 228 -18.16 -3.13 -14.42
N LEU A 229 -18.79 -1.98 -14.63
CA LEU A 229 -20.17 -1.89 -15.12
C LEU A 229 -20.33 -2.44 -16.55
N LEU A 230 -19.43 -2.10 -17.46
CA LEU A 230 -19.42 -2.62 -18.83
C LEU A 230 -19.25 -4.15 -18.86
N CYS A 231 -18.30 -4.68 -18.08
CA CYS A 231 -18.14 -6.13 -17.93
C CYS A 231 -19.41 -6.78 -17.37
N HIS A 232 -20.03 -6.18 -16.35
CA HIS A 232 -21.29 -6.65 -15.80
C HIS A 232 -22.44 -6.65 -16.82
N MET A 233 -22.59 -5.56 -17.59
CA MET A 233 -23.62 -5.46 -18.63
C MET A 233 -23.42 -6.52 -19.71
N LEU A 234 -22.18 -6.77 -20.14
CA LEU A 234 -21.85 -7.81 -21.12
C LEU A 234 -22.27 -9.19 -20.62
N VAL A 235 -21.94 -9.50 -19.35
CA VAL A 235 -22.32 -10.76 -18.70
C VAL A 235 -23.84 -10.91 -18.58
N ARG A 236 -24.56 -9.81 -18.25
CA ARG A 236 -26.03 -9.84 -18.14
C ARG A 236 -26.73 -10.05 -19.46
N ARG A 237 -26.33 -9.36 -20.53
CA ARG A 237 -26.96 -9.47 -21.86
C ARG A 237 -26.95 -10.91 -22.41
N ARG A 238 -25.96 -11.71 -21.99
CA ARG A 238 -25.80 -13.11 -22.44
C ARG A 238 -26.29 -14.15 -21.44
N ALA A 239 -26.73 -13.71 -20.24
CA ALA A 239 -27.18 -14.60 -19.17
C ALA A 239 -28.41 -15.45 -19.51
N GLY A 240 -29.14 -15.14 -20.58
CA GLY A 240 -30.32 -15.89 -21.06
C GLY A 240 -30.00 -17.11 -21.90
N MET A 241 -28.74 -17.42 -22.21
CA MET A 241 -28.37 -18.39 -23.23
C MET A 241 -27.77 -19.73 -22.74
N GLY A 242 -27.78 -20.02 -21.44
CA GLY A 242 -27.30 -21.33 -20.95
C GLY A 242 -27.29 -21.52 -19.43
N PRO A 243 -27.26 -22.79 -18.94
CA PRO A 243 -27.21 -23.09 -17.52
C PRO A 243 -25.86 -22.71 -16.92
N ARG A 244 -25.86 -22.01 -15.78
CA ARG A 244 -24.68 -21.67 -14.99
C ARG A 244 -24.48 -22.72 -13.90
N PRO A 245 -23.36 -23.45 -13.88
CA PRO A 245 -23.21 -24.63 -13.02
C PRO A 245 -23.11 -24.33 -11.51
N TYR A 246 -22.79 -23.10 -11.09
CA TYR A 246 -22.51 -22.79 -9.68
C TYR A 246 -23.22 -21.55 -9.13
N ALA A 247 -23.66 -20.61 -9.97
CA ALA A 247 -24.37 -19.44 -9.51
C ALA A 247 -25.83 -19.79 -9.21
N THR A 248 -26.24 -19.62 -7.97
CA THR A 248 -27.68 -19.57 -7.68
C THR A 248 -28.25 -18.29 -8.28
N HIS A 249 -29.54 -18.24 -8.61
CA HIS A 249 -30.20 -17.00 -9.08
C HIS A 249 -30.00 -15.81 -8.12
N ARG A 250 -29.59 -16.08 -6.89
CA ARG A 250 -29.42 -15.09 -5.80
C ARG A 250 -27.97 -14.57 -5.67
N VAL A 251 -26.94 -15.36 -6.02
CA VAL A 251 -25.52 -14.98 -5.87
C VAL A 251 -24.85 -14.97 -7.25
N THR A 252 -24.61 -13.81 -7.80
CA THR A 252 -24.02 -13.63 -9.14
C THR A 252 -22.75 -12.79 -9.06
N ALA A 253 -21.87 -12.90 -10.07
CA ALA A 253 -20.64 -12.10 -10.15
C ALA A 253 -20.89 -10.60 -9.98
N GLY A 254 -21.95 -10.06 -10.60
CA GLY A 254 -22.29 -8.64 -10.48
C GLY A 254 -22.73 -8.24 -9.08
N ARG A 255 -23.52 -9.07 -8.38
CA ARG A 255 -24.00 -8.75 -7.02
C ARG A 255 -22.88 -8.79 -5.99
N VAL A 256 -21.83 -9.58 -6.22
CA VAL A 256 -20.68 -9.68 -5.32
C VAL A 256 -19.61 -8.65 -5.68
N ALA A 257 -19.28 -8.51 -6.94
CA ALA A 257 -18.12 -7.74 -7.37
C ALA A 257 -18.40 -6.24 -7.54
N LEU A 258 -19.58 -5.82 -8.06
CA LEU A 258 -19.88 -4.38 -8.25
C LEU A 258 -19.86 -3.57 -6.94
N PRO A 259 -20.48 -4.04 -5.83
CA PRO A 259 -20.35 -3.30 -4.57
C PRO A 259 -18.90 -3.14 -4.13
N LEU A 260 -18.07 -4.18 -4.30
CA LEU A 260 -16.66 -4.14 -3.93
C LEU A 260 -15.85 -3.18 -4.80
N VAL A 261 -16.19 -3.05 -6.10
CA VAL A 261 -15.54 -2.10 -7.02
C VAL A 261 -15.92 -0.66 -6.71
N VAL A 262 -17.20 -0.41 -6.40
CA VAL A 262 -17.76 0.94 -6.38
C VAL A 262 -17.71 1.55 -4.97
N LEU A 263 -18.14 0.79 -3.95
CA LEU A 263 -18.40 1.40 -2.64
C LEU A 263 -17.14 1.77 -1.87
N PRO A 264 -16.12 0.90 -1.69
CA PRO A 264 -14.96 1.29 -0.88
C PRO A 264 -14.20 2.49 -1.44
N PRO A 265 -13.79 2.54 -2.72
CA PRO A 265 -13.10 3.71 -3.25
C PRO A 265 -14.02 4.93 -3.35
N GLY A 266 -15.30 4.75 -3.71
CA GLY A 266 -16.26 5.85 -3.80
C GLY A 266 -16.55 6.50 -2.45
N LEU A 267 -16.72 5.71 -1.40
CA LEU A 267 -16.91 6.22 -0.03
C LEU A 267 -15.65 6.93 0.49
N LEU A 268 -14.46 6.37 0.22
CA LEU A 268 -13.21 7.00 0.63
C LEU A 268 -12.98 8.33 -0.11
N LEU A 269 -13.31 8.42 -1.40
CA LEU A 269 -13.30 9.67 -2.17
C LEU A 269 -14.31 10.69 -1.59
N LEU A 270 -15.51 10.23 -1.26
CA LEU A 270 -16.54 11.10 -0.66
C LEU A 270 -16.08 11.69 0.68
N VAL A 271 -15.50 10.87 1.56
CA VAL A 271 -14.89 11.35 2.82
C VAL A 271 -13.74 12.31 2.54
N SER A 272 -13.00 12.08 1.45
CA SER A 272 -11.86 12.93 1.07
C SER A 272 -12.24 14.33 0.58
N LEU A 273 -13.51 14.59 0.32
CA LEU A 273 -14.02 15.95 0.08
C LEU A 273 -13.95 16.84 1.34
N VAL A 274 -14.01 16.20 2.53
CA VAL A 274 -13.92 16.92 3.82
C VAL A 274 -12.52 16.84 4.41
N LYS A 275 -11.92 15.65 4.36
CA LYS A 275 -10.56 15.41 4.86
C LYS A 275 -9.81 14.55 3.85
N PRO A 276 -8.69 15.02 3.27
CA PRO A 276 -7.95 14.28 2.25
C PRO A 276 -7.38 12.97 2.83
N LEU A 277 -8.00 11.85 2.47
CA LEU A 277 -7.64 10.50 2.96
C LEU A 277 -7.51 9.48 1.82
N TYR A 278 -7.92 9.83 0.60
CA TYR A 278 -7.89 8.89 -0.51
C TYR A 278 -6.46 8.61 -0.97
N VAL A 279 -6.12 7.33 -0.92
CA VAL A 279 -4.94 6.77 -1.57
C VAL A 279 -5.33 5.41 -2.14
N ASP A 280 -5.01 5.15 -3.39
CA ASP A 280 -5.40 3.96 -4.16
C ASP A 280 -5.09 2.64 -3.43
N ARG A 281 -3.95 2.58 -2.76
CA ARG A 281 -3.51 1.40 -2.00
C ARG A 281 -4.39 1.05 -0.79
N TYR A 282 -5.11 2.01 -0.24
CA TYR A 282 -6.00 1.77 0.91
C TYR A 282 -7.24 0.95 0.55
N VAL A 283 -7.62 0.99 -0.72
CA VAL A 283 -8.77 0.25 -1.28
C VAL A 283 -8.34 -0.72 -2.39
N LEU A 284 -7.07 -1.15 -2.39
CA LEU A 284 -6.47 -2.04 -3.38
C LEU A 284 -7.28 -3.32 -3.62
N TYR A 285 -7.89 -3.86 -2.57
CA TYR A 285 -8.75 -5.04 -2.63
C TYR A 285 -9.97 -4.88 -3.55
N SER A 286 -10.37 -3.65 -3.88
CA SER A 286 -11.48 -3.40 -4.83
C SER A 286 -11.17 -3.88 -6.25
N LEU A 287 -9.87 -3.95 -6.62
CA LEU A 287 -9.44 -4.52 -7.90
C LEU A 287 -9.84 -5.99 -8.06
N ALA A 288 -9.99 -6.73 -6.97
CA ALA A 288 -10.48 -8.11 -7.02
C ALA A 288 -11.87 -8.19 -7.67
N GLY A 289 -12.75 -7.25 -7.37
CA GLY A 289 -14.06 -7.14 -7.98
C GLY A 289 -14.00 -6.88 -9.49
N VAL A 290 -13.14 -5.94 -9.93
CA VAL A 290 -12.90 -5.65 -11.35
C VAL A 290 -12.43 -6.92 -12.08
N CYS A 291 -11.45 -7.62 -11.49
CA CYS A 291 -10.87 -8.84 -12.10
C CYS A 291 -11.88 -9.98 -12.20
N VAL A 292 -12.76 -10.16 -11.20
CA VAL A 292 -13.85 -11.17 -11.25
C VAL A 292 -14.83 -10.85 -12.38
N LEU A 293 -15.23 -9.57 -12.54
CA LEU A 293 -16.13 -9.14 -13.62
C LEU A 293 -15.47 -9.25 -15.00
N ALA A 294 -14.20 -8.87 -15.11
CA ALA A 294 -13.44 -9.00 -16.35
C ALA A 294 -13.26 -10.47 -16.75
N GLY A 295 -12.92 -11.36 -15.79
CA GLY A 295 -12.83 -12.79 -16.05
C GLY A 295 -14.14 -13.40 -16.52
N ALA A 296 -15.27 -12.98 -15.92
CA ALA A 296 -16.60 -13.39 -16.37
C ALA A 296 -16.88 -12.86 -17.79
N ALA A 297 -16.58 -11.61 -18.11
CA ALA A 297 -16.72 -11.00 -19.43
C ALA A 297 -15.84 -11.72 -20.48
N CYS A 298 -14.59 -12.07 -20.15
CA CYS A 298 -13.71 -12.85 -21.02
C CYS A 298 -14.31 -14.20 -21.40
N THR A 299 -15.02 -14.87 -20.48
CA THR A 299 -15.72 -16.13 -20.78
C THR A 299 -16.81 -15.94 -21.85
N GLU A 300 -17.59 -14.87 -21.72
CA GLU A 300 -18.65 -14.56 -22.68
C GLU A 300 -18.08 -14.20 -24.07
N ILE A 301 -16.99 -13.44 -24.08
CA ILE A 301 -16.27 -13.12 -25.33
C ILE A 301 -15.72 -14.41 -25.94
N TRP A 302 -15.05 -15.26 -25.15
CA TRP A 302 -14.47 -16.52 -25.63
C TRP A 302 -15.51 -17.42 -26.27
N GLN A 303 -16.69 -17.61 -25.65
CA GLN A 303 -17.77 -18.40 -26.21
C GLN A 303 -18.27 -17.89 -27.57
N SER A 304 -18.31 -16.55 -27.73
CA SER A 304 -18.73 -15.93 -29.00
C SER A 304 -17.66 -15.97 -30.10
N VAL A 305 -16.41 -16.04 -29.69
CA VAL A 305 -15.24 -16.02 -30.58
C VAL A 305 -14.90 -17.44 -31.06
N ARG A 306 -15.06 -18.46 -30.19
CA ARG A 306 -14.73 -19.87 -30.49
C ARG A 306 -15.46 -20.41 -31.73
N GLN A 307 -16.61 -19.86 -32.04
CA GLN A 307 -17.43 -20.29 -33.23
C GLN A 307 -16.99 -19.60 -34.52
N ARG A 308 -16.05 -18.62 -34.48
CA ARG A 308 -15.61 -17.84 -35.65
C ARG A 308 -14.09 -17.70 -35.65
N PRO A 309 -13.35 -18.44 -36.50
CA PRO A 309 -11.89 -18.51 -36.46
C PRO A 309 -11.20 -17.18 -36.65
N THR A 310 -11.74 -16.28 -37.46
CA THR A 310 -11.23 -14.90 -37.64
C THR A 310 -11.25 -14.08 -36.35
N ARG A 311 -12.32 -14.21 -35.55
CA ARG A 311 -12.42 -13.51 -34.24
C ARG A 311 -11.52 -14.14 -33.19
N ALA A 312 -11.28 -15.47 -33.25
CA ALA A 312 -10.34 -16.16 -32.38
C ALA A 312 -8.90 -15.64 -32.62
N GLY A 313 -8.51 -15.48 -33.88
CA GLY A 313 -7.24 -14.86 -34.25
C GLY A 313 -7.09 -13.43 -33.70
N LEU A 314 -8.09 -12.59 -33.90
CA LEU A 314 -8.09 -11.21 -33.37
C LEU A 314 -8.00 -11.16 -31.84
N ALA A 315 -8.71 -12.04 -31.11
CA ALA A 315 -8.63 -12.13 -29.66
C ALA A 315 -7.26 -12.59 -29.18
N ALA A 316 -6.63 -13.54 -29.86
CA ALA A 316 -5.27 -13.99 -29.57
C ALA A 316 -4.25 -12.86 -29.80
N VAL A 317 -4.35 -12.13 -30.92
CA VAL A 317 -3.49 -10.97 -31.21
C VAL A 317 -3.68 -9.88 -30.15
N ALA A 318 -4.92 -9.55 -29.78
CA ALA A 318 -5.20 -8.57 -28.72
C ALA A 318 -4.63 -9.00 -27.36
N GLY A 319 -4.76 -10.29 -27.02
CA GLY A 319 -4.16 -10.85 -25.79
C GLY A 319 -2.63 -10.75 -25.80
N LEU A 320 -2.00 -11.14 -26.91
CA LEU A 320 -0.54 -11.03 -27.08
C LEU A 320 -0.08 -9.56 -27.01
N ALA A 321 -0.76 -8.66 -27.70
CA ALA A 321 -0.46 -7.22 -27.64
C ALA A 321 -0.55 -6.67 -26.20
N THR A 322 -1.61 -7.06 -25.47
CA THR A 322 -1.77 -6.67 -24.06
C THR A 322 -0.60 -7.15 -23.21
N VAL A 323 -0.19 -8.44 -23.33
CA VAL A 323 0.95 -8.99 -22.60
C VAL A 323 2.23 -8.25 -22.99
N THR A 324 2.44 -8.01 -24.27
CA THR A 324 3.64 -7.28 -24.76
C THR A 324 3.71 -5.86 -24.20
N LEU A 325 2.58 -5.14 -24.11
CA LEU A 325 2.50 -3.80 -23.52
C LEU A 325 2.74 -3.81 -22.00
N LEU A 326 2.42 -4.90 -21.32
CA LEU A 326 2.65 -5.03 -19.88
C LEU A 326 4.10 -5.38 -19.51
N VAL A 327 4.89 -5.92 -20.47
CA VAL A 327 6.31 -6.28 -20.23
C VAL A 327 7.15 -5.08 -19.77
N PRO A 328 7.19 -3.92 -20.49
CA PRO A 328 7.99 -2.78 -20.05
C PRO A 328 7.52 -2.23 -18.70
N VAL A 329 6.21 -2.23 -18.43
CA VAL A 329 5.66 -1.84 -17.12
C VAL A 329 6.16 -2.80 -16.03
N GLY A 330 6.10 -4.11 -16.30
CA GLY A 330 6.58 -5.14 -15.39
C GLY A 330 8.09 -5.02 -15.10
N LEU A 331 8.91 -4.71 -16.11
CA LEU A 331 10.35 -4.47 -15.96
C LEU A 331 10.60 -3.21 -15.13
N HIS A 332 9.90 -2.11 -15.42
CA HIS A 332 10.03 -0.86 -14.67
C HIS A 332 9.68 -1.06 -13.19
N LEU A 333 8.59 -1.75 -12.87
CA LEU A 333 8.18 -1.99 -11.48
C LEU A 333 9.24 -2.73 -10.64
N ARG A 334 10.17 -3.44 -11.28
CA ARG A 334 11.26 -4.20 -10.67
C ARG A 334 12.59 -3.45 -10.63
N SER A 335 12.63 -2.25 -11.20
CA SER A 335 13.82 -1.38 -11.14
C SER A 335 13.88 -0.60 -9.83
N ALA A 336 15.07 -0.17 -9.43
CA ALA A 336 15.28 0.71 -8.28
C ALA A 336 14.51 2.04 -8.43
N SER A 337 14.37 2.54 -9.68
CA SER A 337 13.67 3.80 -9.99
C SER A 337 12.13 3.70 -10.00
N SER A 338 11.56 2.53 -9.68
CA SER A 338 10.11 2.32 -9.71
C SER A 338 9.34 3.02 -8.57
N ARG A 339 10.05 3.54 -7.58
CA ARG A 339 9.49 4.32 -6.48
C ARG A 339 9.99 5.76 -6.56
N SER A 340 9.23 6.67 -5.96
CA SER A 340 9.56 8.11 -5.96
C SER A 340 10.84 8.41 -5.19
N ASP A 341 11.15 7.62 -4.18
CA ASP A 341 12.35 7.75 -3.36
C ASP A 341 13.05 6.39 -3.16
N ASP A 342 14.32 6.46 -2.76
CA ASP A 342 15.16 5.29 -2.48
C ASP A 342 16.12 5.63 -1.33
N ALA A 343 15.78 5.19 -0.13
CA ALA A 343 16.58 5.38 1.08
C ALA A 343 17.99 4.80 0.94
N THR A 344 18.14 3.66 0.24
CA THR A 344 19.45 3.03 0.00
C THR A 344 20.32 3.92 -0.87
N ALA A 345 19.75 4.47 -1.94
CA ALA A 345 20.49 5.36 -2.83
C ALA A 345 20.79 6.73 -2.18
N VAL A 346 19.90 7.26 -1.32
CA VAL A 346 20.17 8.47 -0.52
C VAL A 346 21.31 8.21 0.46
N THR A 347 21.30 7.09 1.18
CA THR A 347 22.39 6.70 2.09
C THR A 347 23.73 6.56 1.36
N ALA A 348 23.72 5.95 0.17
CA ALA A 348 24.91 5.86 -0.67
C ALA A 348 25.42 7.27 -1.08
N ALA A 349 24.51 8.17 -1.48
CA ALA A 349 24.89 9.55 -1.82
C ALA A 349 25.47 10.32 -0.61
N VAL A 350 24.93 10.13 0.59
CA VAL A 350 25.50 10.71 1.82
C VAL A 350 26.89 10.17 2.10
N ARG A 351 27.09 8.86 1.95
CA ARG A 351 28.42 8.22 2.13
C ARG A 351 29.43 8.71 1.09
N ASP A 352 29.04 8.81 -0.19
CA ASP A 352 29.94 9.20 -1.28
C ASP A 352 30.34 10.68 -1.23
N LEU A 353 29.43 11.55 -0.76
CA LEU A 353 29.65 12.99 -0.71
C LEU A 353 30.27 13.44 0.60
N GLY A 354 29.98 12.76 1.69
CA GLY A 354 30.47 13.06 3.03
C GLY A 354 31.75 12.27 3.35
N ALA A 355 32.30 12.57 4.52
CA ALA A 355 33.45 11.89 5.11
C ALA A 355 33.20 11.64 6.62
N PRO A 356 33.86 10.67 7.24
CA PRO A 356 33.86 10.55 8.70
C PRO A 356 34.28 11.86 9.37
N GLY A 357 33.56 12.27 10.40
CA GLY A 357 33.71 13.58 11.05
C GLY A 357 32.83 14.70 10.49
N ASP A 358 32.25 14.53 9.30
CA ASP A 358 31.29 15.52 8.77
C ASP A 358 29.99 15.55 9.59
N SER A 359 29.31 16.65 9.49
CA SER A 359 27.99 16.86 10.06
C SER A 359 26.87 16.60 9.03
N VAL A 360 25.72 16.12 9.50
CA VAL A 360 24.53 15.92 8.67
C VAL A 360 23.35 16.68 9.25
N ILE A 361 22.50 17.25 8.39
CA ILE A 361 21.18 17.79 8.76
C ILE A 361 20.11 17.34 7.76
N PHE A 362 18.88 17.22 8.24
CA PHE A 362 17.69 16.85 7.47
C PHE A 362 16.71 18.02 7.38
N LEU A 363 16.16 18.25 6.17
CA LEU A 363 15.21 19.32 5.87
C LEU A 363 14.04 18.80 5.01
N PRO A 364 12.86 18.61 5.60
CA PRO A 364 12.53 18.68 7.02
C PRO A 364 13.07 17.48 7.83
N ARG A 365 12.87 17.51 9.17
CA ARG A 365 13.32 16.42 10.07
C ARG A 365 12.82 15.03 9.67
N SER A 366 11.63 14.94 9.06
CA SER A 366 11.04 13.69 8.58
C SER A 366 11.89 12.98 7.52
N ARG A 367 12.83 13.67 6.86
CA ARG A 367 13.74 13.09 5.87
C ARG A 367 14.84 12.23 6.51
N ARG A 368 14.92 12.20 7.83
CA ARG A 368 15.70 11.23 8.59
C ARG A 368 15.27 9.78 8.30
N VAL A 369 14.02 9.58 7.83
CA VAL A 369 13.49 8.30 7.37
C VAL A 369 14.39 7.60 6.34
N TRP A 370 15.04 8.34 5.45
CA TRP A 370 15.91 7.77 4.44
C TRP A 370 17.22 7.16 5.00
N MET A 371 17.55 7.46 6.26
CA MET A 371 18.74 6.93 6.92
C MET A 371 18.42 6.13 8.19
N LEU A 372 17.20 5.65 8.38
CA LEU A 372 16.82 4.83 9.55
C LEU A 372 17.63 3.53 9.63
N ARG A 373 17.80 2.86 8.48
CA ARG A 373 18.57 1.61 8.42
C ARG A 373 20.08 1.83 8.59
N THR A 374 20.59 2.97 8.21
CA THR A 374 22.02 3.33 8.29
C THR A 374 22.11 4.76 8.82
N PRO A 375 21.98 4.97 10.14
CA PRO A 375 22.03 6.30 10.74
C PRO A 375 23.37 7.01 10.45
N PRO A 376 23.42 8.36 10.42
CA PRO A 376 24.67 9.10 10.21
C PRO A 376 25.82 8.65 11.10
N ALA A 377 25.55 8.32 12.35
CA ALA A 377 26.56 7.85 13.31
C ALA A 377 27.27 6.57 12.83
N SER A 378 26.59 5.66 12.13
CA SER A 378 27.21 4.45 11.57
C SER A 378 28.17 4.75 10.40
N LEU A 379 28.10 5.96 9.83
CA LEU A 379 29.04 6.47 8.82
C LEU A 379 30.13 7.37 9.45
N GLY A 380 30.22 7.43 10.77
CA GLY A 380 31.13 8.35 11.46
C GLY A 380 30.74 9.82 11.36
N MET A 381 29.46 10.12 11.04
CA MET A 381 28.95 11.48 10.88
C MET A 381 28.02 11.84 12.04
N THR A 382 27.89 13.15 12.33
CA THR A 382 27.07 13.65 13.44
C THR A 382 25.81 14.35 12.91
N ASP A 383 24.60 13.87 13.32
CA ASP A 383 23.36 14.63 13.09
C ASP A 383 23.31 15.81 14.07
N LEU A 384 23.51 17.03 13.56
CA LEU A 384 23.60 18.22 14.38
C LEU A 384 22.29 18.61 15.07
N ALA A 385 21.17 18.21 14.48
CA ALA A 385 19.85 18.58 14.97
C ALA A 385 19.25 17.54 15.92
N LEU A 386 19.75 16.30 15.93
CA LEU A 386 19.17 15.21 16.69
C LEU A 386 19.37 15.41 18.20
N ALA A 387 18.27 15.39 18.96
CA ALA A 387 18.26 15.34 20.42
C ALA A 387 18.18 13.90 20.92
N GLN A 388 17.19 13.14 20.42
CA GLN A 388 16.97 11.73 20.74
C GLN A 388 16.70 10.95 19.47
N SER A 389 17.24 9.73 19.40
CA SER A 389 16.99 8.82 18.27
C SER A 389 15.51 8.47 18.13
N PRO A 390 15.05 7.99 16.95
CA PRO A 390 13.67 7.56 16.76
C PRO A 390 13.18 6.56 17.80
N ALA A 391 13.99 5.57 18.14
CA ALA A 391 13.63 4.56 19.15
C ALA A 391 13.57 5.17 20.56
N ALA A 392 14.57 5.96 20.96
CA ALA A 392 14.64 6.55 22.31
C ALA A 392 13.54 7.59 22.59
N SER A 393 13.05 8.26 21.53
CA SER A 393 12.00 9.27 21.64
C SER A 393 10.58 8.72 21.36
N HIS A 394 10.45 7.42 21.10
CA HIS A 394 9.19 6.78 20.69
C HIS A 394 8.51 7.50 19.52
N THR A 395 9.29 7.94 18.52
CA THR A 395 8.80 8.62 17.32
C THR A 395 9.31 7.94 16.05
N LEU A 396 8.83 8.34 14.86
CA LEU A 396 9.31 7.80 13.59
C LEU A 396 10.63 8.43 13.13
N PHE A 397 10.94 9.66 13.56
CA PHE A 397 12.04 10.44 12.98
C PHE A 397 13.01 11.00 14.02
N GLY A 398 12.82 10.69 15.29
CA GLY A 398 13.54 11.30 16.39
C GLY A 398 13.03 12.70 16.75
N THR A 399 13.50 13.23 17.85
CA THR A 399 13.27 14.60 18.28
C THR A 399 14.48 15.48 17.94
N GLU A 400 14.24 16.77 17.72
CA GLU A 400 15.30 17.73 17.44
C GLU A 400 15.55 18.63 18.64
N LEU A 401 16.77 19.10 18.72
CA LEU A 401 17.21 20.10 19.69
C LEU A 401 16.44 21.42 19.50
N PRO A 402 16.39 22.27 20.54
CA PRO A 402 15.98 23.67 20.38
C PRO A 402 16.79 24.37 19.28
N GLY A 403 16.14 25.28 18.55
CA GLY A 403 16.72 25.89 17.35
C GLY A 403 18.00 26.67 17.60
N ASP A 404 18.16 27.31 18.78
CA ASP A 404 19.38 28.01 19.21
C ASP A 404 20.56 27.06 19.39
N LEU A 405 20.32 25.85 19.94
CA LEU A 405 21.35 24.82 20.06
C LEU A 405 21.76 24.25 18.69
N ILE A 406 20.77 24.05 17.78
CA ILE A 406 21.07 23.65 16.40
C ILE A 406 21.97 24.70 15.73
N THR A 407 21.62 25.98 15.86
CA THR A 407 22.41 27.10 15.33
C THR A 407 23.84 27.07 15.86
N ARG A 408 24.05 26.92 17.17
CA ARG A 408 25.38 26.82 17.79
C ARG A 408 26.17 25.62 17.28
N ARG A 409 25.56 24.45 17.17
CA ARG A 409 26.23 23.24 16.64
C ARG A 409 26.62 23.41 15.16
N MET A 410 25.75 24.00 14.36
CA MET A 410 26.06 24.34 12.97
C MET A 410 27.21 25.37 12.88
N ALA A 411 27.21 26.38 13.76
CA ALA A 411 28.26 27.39 13.81
C ALA A 411 29.65 26.76 14.09
N GLY A 412 29.73 25.70 14.87
CA GLY A 412 30.97 24.94 15.14
C GLY A 412 31.40 23.98 14.02
N SER A 413 30.58 23.79 12.96
CA SER A 413 30.87 22.83 11.90
C SER A 413 31.48 23.51 10.69
N GLY A 414 32.56 22.97 10.12
CA GLY A 414 33.16 23.45 8.87
C GLY A 414 32.47 22.92 7.63
N ARG A 415 31.88 21.70 7.74
CA ARG A 415 31.26 21.00 6.61
C ARG A 415 29.97 20.27 7.04
N VAL A 416 28.89 20.46 6.27
CA VAL A 416 27.58 19.93 6.58
C VAL A 416 26.96 19.26 5.33
N VAL A 417 26.60 18.00 5.45
CA VAL A 417 25.83 17.28 4.44
C VAL A 417 24.34 17.53 4.70
N VAL A 418 23.67 18.15 3.74
CA VAL A 418 22.24 18.48 3.82
C VAL A 418 21.43 17.51 2.99
N VAL A 419 20.50 16.80 3.63
CA VAL A 419 19.55 15.88 3.00
C VAL A 419 18.18 16.56 2.99
N ARG A 420 17.63 16.83 1.80
CA ARG A 420 16.34 17.52 1.65
C ARG A 420 15.53 17.00 0.48
N ASP A 421 14.25 17.38 0.41
CA ASP A 421 13.42 17.15 -0.78
C ASP A 421 13.96 17.90 -2.00
N ARG A 422 13.83 17.27 -3.18
CA ARG A 422 14.24 17.88 -4.45
C ARG A 422 13.38 19.09 -4.81
N ASN A 423 12.04 18.99 -4.68
CA ASN A 423 11.07 19.91 -5.25
C ASN A 423 10.09 20.52 -4.22
N ARG A 424 10.15 20.15 -2.93
CA ARG A 424 9.19 20.63 -1.93
C ARG A 424 9.71 21.87 -1.22
N GLU A 425 9.27 23.03 -1.67
CA GLU A 425 9.23 24.28 -0.87
C GLU A 425 7.90 24.44 -0.11
N ALA A 426 6.90 23.62 -0.45
CA ALA A 426 5.49 23.77 -0.04
C ALA A 426 5.14 23.27 1.38
N TYR A 427 6.12 22.90 2.20
CA TYR A 427 5.87 22.53 3.60
C TYR A 427 6.10 23.76 4.48
N GLU A 428 5.13 24.07 5.34
CA GLU A 428 5.30 25.14 6.34
C GLU A 428 6.45 24.76 7.29
N PRO A 429 7.61 25.44 7.21
CA PRO A 429 8.80 24.98 7.92
C PRO A 429 8.65 25.18 9.42
N SER A 430 9.05 24.18 10.22
CA SER A 430 9.18 24.33 11.66
C SER A 430 10.17 25.44 12.02
N ASP A 431 10.18 25.90 13.28
CA ASP A 431 11.16 26.86 13.73
C ASP A 431 12.59 26.34 13.54
N GLN A 432 12.83 25.06 13.86
CA GLN A 432 14.11 24.43 13.63
C GLN A 432 14.51 24.43 12.15
N ASP A 433 13.56 24.15 11.22
CA ASP A 433 13.87 24.13 9.79
C ASP A 433 14.15 25.53 9.25
N ARG A 434 13.44 26.56 9.74
CA ARG A 434 13.76 27.97 9.42
C ARG A 434 15.16 28.36 9.85
N ARG A 435 15.56 28.01 11.09
CA ARG A 435 16.90 28.33 11.63
C ARG A 435 18.01 27.59 10.88
N LYS A 436 17.81 26.27 10.59
CA LYS A 436 18.76 25.51 9.76
C LYS A 436 18.98 26.17 8.39
N ARG A 437 17.90 26.60 7.73
CA ARG A 437 17.97 27.30 6.44
C ARG A 437 18.67 28.66 6.55
N ALA A 438 18.37 29.45 7.58
CA ALA A 438 19.00 30.72 7.82
C ALA A 438 20.53 30.60 7.98
N VAL A 439 20.99 29.67 8.83
CA VAL A 439 22.42 29.40 9.04
C VAL A 439 23.10 28.90 7.77
N LEU A 440 22.44 28.00 7.00
CA LEU A 440 22.99 27.57 5.72
C LEU A 440 23.14 28.72 4.73
N ALA A 441 22.22 29.68 4.70
CA ALA A 441 22.25 30.81 3.78
C ALA A 441 23.28 31.86 4.17
N SER A 442 23.51 32.09 5.50
CA SER A 442 24.45 33.10 5.98
C SER A 442 25.90 32.60 6.02
N ASP A 443 26.14 31.37 6.46
CA ASP A 443 27.46 30.92 6.91
C ASP A 443 28.09 29.87 5.99
N PHE A 444 27.31 29.30 5.04
CA PHE A 444 27.77 28.18 4.21
C PHE A 444 27.51 28.42 2.73
N SER A 445 28.38 27.88 1.89
CA SER A 445 28.21 27.86 0.44
C SER A 445 28.02 26.40 -0.04
N PRO A 446 27.09 26.15 -0.99
CA PRO A 446 26.94 24.81 -1.56
C PRO A 446 28.17 24.46 -2.41
N CYS A 447 28.75 23.29 -2.15
CA CYS A 447 29.94 22.82 -2.85
C CYS A 447 29.60 21.84 -3.95
N ARG A 448 29.15 20.66 -3.60
CA ARG A 448 28.76 19.60 -4.53
C ARG A 448 27.51 18.89 -4.04
N GLY A 449 26.71 18.37 -4.96
CA GLY A 449 25.49 17.70 -4.62
C GLY A 449 25.08 16.66 -5.64
N ARG A 450 24.18 15.78 -5.21
CA ARG A 450 23.57 14.74 -6.03
C ARG A 450 22.06 14.73 -5.84
N ILE A 451 21.32 14.54 -6.92
CA ILE A 451 19.87 14.29 -6.89
C ILE A 451 19.65 12.79 -6.99
N VAL A 452 18.86 12.25 -6.08
CA VAL A 452 18.54 10.83 -5.99
C VAL A 452 17.03 10.68 -5.79
N GLY A 453 16.32 10.32 -6.84
CA GLY A 453 14.85 10.26 -6.83
C GLY A 453 14.24 11.61 -6.40
N SER A 454 13.43 11.60 -5.35
CA SER A 454 12.83 12.81 -4.74
C SER A 454 13.76 13.55 -3.77
N ALA A 455 14.93 13.01 -3.47
CA ALA A 455 15.90 13.59 -2.54
C ALA A 455 16.97 14.41 -3.25
N ARG A 456 17.48 15.42 -2.55
CA ARG A 456 18.71 16.15 -2.90
C ARG A 456 19.66 16.08 -1.71
N VAL A 457 20.85 15.54 -1.94
CA VAL A 457 21.97 15.53 -0.98
C VAL A 457 22.99 16.55 -1.45
N THR A 458 23.32 17.52 -0.59
CA THR A 458 24.27 18.61 -0.94
C THR A 458 25.23 18.81 0.21
N VAL A 459 26.51 18.91 -0.12
CA VAL A 459 27.57 19.31 0.83
C VAL A 459 27.62 20.83 0.85
N TYR A 460 27.56 21.38 2.03
CA TYR A 460 27.74 22.80 2.32
C TYR A 460 29.04 22.96 3.12
N THR A 461 29.84 23.95 2.76
CA THR A 461 31.12 24.26 3.43
C THR A 461 31.18 25.73 3.76
N ARG A 462 31.92 26.09 4.80
CA ARG A 462 32.33 27.45 5.02
C ARG A 462 33.34 27.91 3.97
N ALA A 463 33.50 29.23 3.78
CA ALA A 463 34.39 29.77 2.76
C ALA A 463 35.79 29.15 2.81
N GLY A 464 36.27 28.68 1.68
CA GLY A 464 37.60 28.09 1.52
C GLY A 464 37.76 26.57 1.67
N PHE A 465 36.67 25.83 1.95
CA PHE A 465 36.72 24.37 2.24
C PHE A 465 36.06 23.48 1.17
N CYS A 466 35.79 23.99 0.00
CA CYS A 466 35.30 23.20 -1.12
C CYS A 466 36.48 22.56 -1.87
#